data_a7b63e635485c16cd5f3c17926175ce6
#
_entry.id   a7b63e635485c16cd5f3c17926175ce6
#
_cell.length_a   1.000
_cell.length_b   1.000
_cell.length_c   1.000
_cell.angle_alpha   90.00
_cell.angle_beta   90.00
_cell.angle_gamma   90.00
#
_symmetry.space_group_name_H-M   'P 1'
#
loop_
_entity.id
_entity.type
_entity.pdbx_description
1 polymer ?
#
loop_
_entity_poly.entity_id
_entity_poly.type
_entity_poly.pdbx_seq_one_letter_code
_entity_poly.pdbx_strand_id
1 'polypeptide(L)'
;MLDYARQRAIEALKIPRRAVLATSGPAGIQAGEFPCEAIDLDLYLLVPKTSDHLFNLEHDSNVTLLTAGWQLKGQAQIIPPGVSDLRLDLLREQGAEWCVLVRVDPCQMQIRREEGWGNLETIDLKSY
;
A
#
# COMPACT_ATOMS: atom_id res chain seq x y z
N MET A 1 -5.63 11.95 -20.61
CA MET A 1 -4.28 11.37 -20.52
C MET A 1 -3.89 11.03 -19.12
N LEU A 2 -3.85 12.00 -18.22
CA LEU A 2 -3.68 11.72 -16.80
C LEU A 2 -4.78 10.79 -16.28
N ASP A 3 -5.98 10.97 -16.80
CA ASP A 3 -7.13 10.15 -16.40
C ASP A 3 -6.96 8.69 -16.80
N TYR A 4 -6.35 8.43 -17.95
CA TYR A 4 -6.13 7.06 -18.40
C TYR A 4 -5.10 6.35 -17.52
N ALA A 5 -3.96 7.00 -17.25
CA ALA A 5 -2.93 6.43 -16.40
C ALA A 5 -3.46 6.22 -14.97
N ARG A 6 -4.20 7.20 -14.45
CA ARG A 6 -4.81 7.12 -13.13
C ARG A 6 -5.79 5.94 -13.06
N GLN A 7 -6.61 5.77 -14.09
CA GLN A 7 -7.58 4.69 -14.14
C GLN A 7 -6.88 3.32 -14.16
N ARG A 8 -5.78 3.21 -14.90
CA ARG A 8 -5.00 1.98 -14.93
C ARG A 8 -4.40 1.66 -13.57
N ALA A 9 -3.92 2.67 -12.86
CA ALA A 9 -3.40 2.50 -11.52
C ALA A 9 -4.50 2.02 -10.57
N ILE A 10 -5.67 2.63 -10.63
CA ILE A 10 -6.81 2.24 -9.80
C ILE A 10 -7.18 0.78 -10.04
N GLU A 11 -7.23 0.36 -11.30
CA GLU A 11 -7.57 -1.01 -11.64
C GLU A 11 -6.51 -1.99 -11.16
N ALA A 12 -5.24 -1.65 -11.28
CA ALA A 12 -4.15 -2.50 -10.83
C ALA A 12 -4.15 -2.67 -9.31
N LEU A 13 -4.50 -1.63 -8.57
CA LEU A 13 -4.55 -1.68 -7.11
C LEU A 13 -5.68 -2.55 -6.56
N LYS A 14 -6.72 -2.78 -7.34
CA LYS A 14 -7.88 -3.57 -6.91
C LYS A 14 -7.62 -5.07 -6.89
N ILE A 15 -6.65 -5.54 -7.64
CA ILE A 15 -6.46 -6.97 -7.88
C ILE A 15 -5.86 -7.71 -6.69
N PRO A 16 -4.72 -7.26 -6.09
CA PRO A 16 -4.11 -8.03 -5.03
C PRO A 16 -4.86 -7.89 -3.71
N ARG A 17 -4.88 -8.99 -2.96
CA ARG A 17 -5.43 -9.02 -1.60
C ARG A 17 -4.34 -8.95 -0.55
N ARG A 18 -3.10 -9.13 -0.95
CA ARG A 18 -1.93 -9.07 -0.07
C ARG A 18 -0.80 -8.37 -0.81
N ALA A 19 0.01 -7.64 -0.06
CA ALA A 19 1.15 -6.93 -0.60
C ALA A 19 2.30 -6.96 0.41
N VAL A 20 3.52 -6.93 -0.11
CA VAL A 20 4.70 -6.79 0.72
C VAL A 20 4.89 -5.31 1.02
N LEU A 21 4.96 -4.99 2.31
CA LEU A 21 5.25 -3.64 2.79
C LEU A 21 6.71 -3.58 3.20
N ALA A 22 7.45 -2.63 2.65
CA ALA A 22 8.83 -2.37 3.05
C ALA A 22 8.91 -0.99 3.71
N THR A 23 9.49 -0.97 4.89
CA THR A 23 9.70 0.26 5.66
C THR A 23 11.14 0.35 6.08
N SER A 24 11.61 1.57 6.38
CA SER A 24 12.92 1.77 6.97
C SER A 24 12.81 2.77 8.11
N GLY A 25 13.73 2.66 9.07
CA GLY A 25 13.72 3.51 10.24
C GLY A 25 14.54 2.92 11.35
N PRO A 26 14.24 3.31 12.62
CA PRO A 26 15.04 2.85 13.76
C PRO A 26 15.07 1.34 13.96
N ALA A 27 14.05 0.62 13.50
CA ALA A 27 14.04 -0.84 13.57
C ALA A 27 14.82 -1.51 12.43
N GLY A 28 15.46 -0.72 11.57
CA GLY A 28 16.14 -1.22 10.37
C GLY A 28 15.18 -1.35 9.20
N ILE A 29 15.65 -1.94 8.12
CA ILE A 29 14.82 -2.22 6.94
C ILE A 29 13.96 -3.44 7.25
N GLN A 30 12.65 -3.29 7.14
CA GLN A 30 11.70 -4.34 7.40
C GLN A 30 10.88 -4.61 6.15
N ALA A 31 10.59 -5.87 5.86
CA ALA A 31 9.71 -6.26 4.77
C ALA A 31 8.79 -7.37 5.24
N GLY A 32 7.50 -7.26 4.96
CA GLY A 32 6.53 -8.26 5.37
C GLY A 32 5.29 -8.19 4.53
N GLU A 33 4.59 -9.32 4.40
CA GLU A 33 3.37 -9.39 3.63
C GLU A 33 2.15 -9.21 4.54
N PHE A 34 1.24 -8.34 4.11
CA PHE A 34 0.04 -8.03 4.89
C PHE A 34 -1.19 -8.00 3.99
N PRO A 35 -2.37 -8.25 4.56
CA PRO A 35 -3.62 -8.06 3.81
C PRO A 35 -3.76 -6.63 3.34
N CYS A 36 -4.26 -6.43 2.14
CA CYS A 36 -4.44 -5.11 1.58
C CYS A 36 -5.75 -4.99 0.82
N GLU A 37 -6.23 -3.76 0.71
CA GLU A 37 -7.43 -3.42 -0.05
C GLU A 37 -7.33 -1.99 -0.51
N ALA A 38 -7.79 -1.70 -1.74
CA ALA A 38 -7.73 -0.36 -2.30
C ALA A 38 -9.11 0.26 -2.43
N ILE A 39 -9.18 1.56 -2.15
CA ILE A 39 -10.31 2.40 -2.52
C ILE A 39 -9.73 3.51 -3.38
N ASP A 40 -10.06 3.48 -4.67
CA ASP A 40 -9.45 4.35 -5.67
C ASP A 40 -7.93 4.25 -5.62
N LEU A 41 -7.22 5.32 -5.35
CA LEU A 41 -5.76 5.32 -5.24
C LEU A 41 -5.24 5.12 -3.83
N ASP A 42 -6.11 5.09 -2.84
CA ASP A 42 -5.69 4.83 -1.46
C ASP A 42 -5.60 3.34 -1.22
N LEU A 43 -4.45 2.88 -0.78
CA LEU A 43 -4.24 1.49 -0.44
C LEU A 43 -4.19 1.33 1.07
N TYR A 44 -4.96 0.38 1.57
CA TYR A 44 -5.06 0.11 3.01
C TYR A 44 -4.46 -1.24 3.32
N LEU A 45 -3.73 -1.31 4.43
CA LEU A 45 -3.13 -2.55 4.91
C LEU A 45 -3.50 -2.77 6.37
N LEU A 46 -3.63 -4.04 6.76
CA LEU A 46 -3.74 -4.41 8.17
C LEU A 46 -2.36 -4.85 8.65
N VAL A 47 -1.84 -4.12 9.63
CA VAL A 47 -0.52 -4.39 10.19
C VAL A 47 -0.66 -4.69 11.67
N PRO A 48 -0.10 -5.81 12.17
CA PRO A 48 -0.23 -6.15 13.59
C PRO A 48 0.28 -5.03 14.49
N LYS A 49 -0.41 -4.82 15.61
CA LYS A 49 -0.08 -3.76 16.57
C LYS A 49 1.33 -3.87 17.12
N THR A 50 1.90 -5.06 17.10
CA THR A 50 3.25 -5.33 17.61
C THR A 50 4.34 -5.27 16.55
N SER A 51 3.99 -4.90 15.33
CA SER A 51 4.92 -4.92 14.20
C SER A 51 5.95 -3.80 14.29
N ASP A 52 7.21 -4.13 13.98
CA ASP A 52 8.29 -3.15 13.88
C ASP A 52 8.08 -2.16 12.74
N HIS A 53 7.25 -2.51 11.75
CA HIS A 53 6.85 -1.57 10.70
C HIS A 53 6.20 -0.32 11.27
N LEU A 54 5.38 -0.47 12.31
CA LEU A 54 4.70 0.68 12.92
C LEU A 54 5.68 1.63 13.57
N PHE A 55 6.71 1.07 14.22
CA PHE A 55 7.77 1.88 14.80
C PHE A 55 8.52 2.66 13.73
N ASN A 56 8.85 2.00 12.61
CA ASN A 56 9.49 2.66 11.49
C ASN A 56 8.61 3.79 10.92
N LEU A 57 7.31 3.54 10.78
CA LEU A 57 6.38 4.53 10.21
C LEU A 57 6.25 5.79 11.06
N GLU A 58 6.47 5.69 12.36
CA GLU A 58 6.47 6.86 13.23
C GLU A 58 7.62 7.80 12.93
N HIS A 59 8.70 7.30 12.33
CA HIS A 59 9.92 8.05 12.06
C HIS A 59 10.10 8.37 10.59
N ASP A 60 9.62 7.51 9.70
CA ASP A 60 9.73 7.70 8.25
C ASP A 60 8.49 7.13 7.60
N SER A 61 7.69 8.01 7.01
CA SER A 61 6.44 7.62 6.36
C SER A 61 6.62 7.08 4.94
N ASN A 62 7.81 7.18 4.37
CA ASN A 62 8.07 6.68 3.02
C ASN A 62 8.10 5.17 3.03
N VAL A 63 7.33 4.58 2.12
CA VAL A 63 7.20 3.13 2.02
C VAL A 63 7.27 2.67 0.59
N THR A 64 7.61 1.40 0.43
CA THR A 64 7.49 0.70 -0.85
C THR A 64 6.57 -0.50 -0.65
N LEU A 65 5.67 -0.69 -1.59
CA LEU A 65 4.79 -1.85 -1.63
C LEU A 65 5.07 -2.64 -2.89
N LEU A 66 5.01 -3.95 -2.78
CA LEU A 66 5.35 -4.85 -3.87
C LEU A 66 4.33 -5.98 -3.97
N THR A 67 3.89 -6.24 -5.19
CA THR A 67 3.10 -7.41 -5.54
C THR A 67 3.70 -8.04 -6.80
N ALA A 68 3.14 -9.16 -7.25
CA ALA A 68 3.60 -9.77 -8.49
C ALA A 68 3.39 -8.87 -9.71
N GLY A 69 2.39 -7.99 -9.65
CA GLY A 69 2.00 -7.17 -10.81
C GLY A 69 2.53 -5.75 -10.79
N TRP A 70 2.95 -5.24 -9.64
CA TRP A 70 3.39 -3.85 -9.55
C TRP A 70 4.24 -3.58 -8.31
N GLN A 71 4.95 -2.47 -8.39
CA GLN A 71 5.68 -1.89 -7.26
C GLN A 71 5.20 -0.46 -7.09
N LEU A 72 5.02 -0.05 -5.85
CA LEU A 72 4.47 1.26 -5.55
C LEU A 72 5.33 1.94 -4.49
N LYS A 73 5.62 3.21 -4.70
CA LYS A 73 6.24 4.08 -3.69
C LYS A 73 5.21 5.09 -3.22
N GLY A 74 5.16 5.29 -1.93
CA GLY A 74 4.18 6.21 -1.37
C GLY A 74 4.51 6.61 0.04
N GLN A 75 3.55 7.29 0.67
CA GLN A 75 3.64 7.69 2.06
C GLN A 75 2.54 7.03 2.85
N ALA A 76 2.90 6.47 3.99
CA ALA A 76 1.99 5.74 4.84
C ALA A 76 1.55 6.57 6.05
N GLN A 77 0.31 6.35 6.45
CA GLN A 77 -0.26 6.99 7.62
C GLN A 77 -1.01 5.94 8.43
N ILE A 78 -0.74 5.89 9.73
CA ILE A 78 -1.47 5.01 10.64
C ILE A 78 -2.82 5.66 10.90
N ILE A 79 -3.90 4.92 10.66
CA ILE A 79 -5.26 5.40 10.89
C ILE A 79 -5.68 5.00 12.30
N PRO A 80 -5.97 5.96 13.17
CA PRO A 80 -6.41 5.63 14.54
C PRO A 80 -7.73 4.85 14.55
N PRO A 81 -7.91 3.94 15.51
CA PRO A 81 -9.16 3.18 15.64
C PRO A 81 -10.36 4.11 15.81
N GLY A 82 -11.45 3.80 15.13
CA GLY A 82 -12.71 4.53 15.28
C GLY A 82 -12.81 5.86 14.58
N VAL A 83 -11.78 6.27 13.83
CA VAL A 83 -11.75 7.58 13.17
C VAL A 83 -12.37 7.54 11.78
N SER A 84 -12.59 6.37 11.20
CA SER A 84 -13.03 6.30 9.82
C SER A 84 -14.32 5.51 9.65
N ASP A 85 -15.19 6.00 8.73
CA ASP A 85 -16.37 5.30 8.26
C ASP A 85 -16.04 4.38 7.08
N LEU A 86 -14.80 3.99 6.95
CA LEU A 86 -14.36 3.19 5.82
C LEU A 86 -14.97 1.80 5.87
N ARG A 87 -15.55 1.42 4.74
CA ARG A 87 -16.14 0.08 4.57
C ARG A 87 -15.15 -0.78 3.80
N LEU A 88 -14.23 -1.38 4.55
CA LEU A 88 -13.23 -2.26 3.99
C LEU A 88 -13.53 -3.70 4.39
N ASP A 89 -13.42 -4.60 3.43
CA ASP A 89 -13.53 -6.03 3.71
C ASP A 89 -12.40 -6.51 4.63
N LEU A 90 -11.26 -5.84 4.59
CA LEU A 90 -10.13 -6.10 5.49
C LEU A 90 -10.55 -6.12 6.96
N LEU A 91 -11.44 -5.22 7.35
CA LEU A 91 -11.84 -5.06 8.75
C LEU A 91 -12.68 -6.23 9.25
N ARG A 92 -13.13 -7.09 8.34
CA ARG A 92 -13.89 -8.29 8.67
C ARG A 92 -13.02 -9.53 8.76
N GLU A 93 -11.73 -9.42 8.45
CA GLU A 93 -10.84 -10.57 8.50
C GLU A 93 -10.60 -11.01 9.95
N GLN A 94 -10.39 -12.30 10.11
CA GLN A 94 -10.05 -12.86 11.42
C GLN A 94 -8.74 -12.26 11.90
N GLY A 95 -8.74 -11.75 13.12
CA GLY A 95 -7.54 -11.13 13.69
C GLY A 95 -7.40 -9.64 13.41
N ALA A 96 -8.34 -9.03 12.70
CA ALA A 96 -8.27 -7.60 12.39
C ALA A 96 -8.22 -6.73 13.66
N GLU A 97 -8.81 -7.18 14.75
CA GLU A 97 -8.80 -6.47 16.03
C GLU A 97 -7.40 -6.37 16.65
N TRP A 98 -6.48 -7.21 16.22
CA TRP A 98 -5.09 -7.18 16.68
C TRP A 98 -4.18 -6.35 15.77
N CYS A 99 -4.78 -5.70 14.79
CA CYS A 99 -4.05 -4.93 13.78
C CYS A 99 -4.46 -3.46 13.84
N VAL A 100 -3.60 -2.62 13.28
CA VAL A 100 -3.94 -1.25 12.96
C VAL A 100 -4.09 -1.13 11.45
N LEU A 101 -4.88 -0.16 11.03
CA LEU A 101 -5.07 0.14 9.62
C LEU A 101 -4.01 1.16 9.20
N VAL A 102 -3.32 0.87 8.11
CA VAL A 102 -2.32 1.77 7.53
C VAL A 102 -2.80 2.16 6.14
N ARG A 103 -2.90 3.47 5.88
CA ARG A 103 -3.25 3.98 4.56
C ARG A 103 -1.97 4.40 3.85
N VAL A 104 -1.83 3.99 2.61
CA VAL A 104 -0.71 4.39 1.76
C VAL A 104 -1.22 5.27 0.64
N ASP A 105 -0.64 6.45 0.54
CA ASP A 105 -0.92 7.44 -0.48
C ASP A 105 0.15 7.30 -1.55
N PRO A 106 -0.18 6.79 -2.74
CA PRO A 106 0.85 6.48 -3.75
C PRO A 106 1.42 7.74 -4.37
N CYS A 107 2.74 7.74 -4.54
CA CYS A 107 3.45 8.79 -5.26
C CYS A 107 3.82 8.33 -6.67
N GLN A 108 4.22 7.07 -6.80
CA GLN A 108 4.67 6.52 -8.07
C GLN A 108 4.36 5.03 -8.09
N MET A 109 3.96 4.54 -9.24
CA MET A 109 3.64 3.13 -9.43
C MET A 109 4.34 2.61 -10.69
N GLN A 110 4.92 1.43 -10.58
CA GLN A 110 5.48 0.72 -11.72
C GLN A 110 4.65 -0.53 -11.93
N ILE A 111 4.00 -0.60 -13.09
CA ILE A 111 3.14 -1.73 -13.44
C ILE A 111 3.89 -2.64 -14.40
N ARG A 112 3.89 -3.94 -14.09
CA ARG A 112 4.47 -4.94 -14.97
C ARG A 112 3.55 -5.12 -16.17
N ARG A 113 4.13 -5.02 -17.37
CA ARG A 113 3.41 -5.34 -18.59
C ARG A 113 3.51 -6.82 -18.87
N GLU A 114 2.47 -7.37 -19.46
CA GLU A 114 2.43 -8.79 -19.81
C GLU A 114 3.41 -9.15 -20.91
N GLU A 115 3.81 -8.17 -21.70
CA GLU A 115 4.64 -8.38 -22.87
C GLU A 115 6.12 -8.09 -22.58
N GLY A 116 6.88 -9.15 -22.35
CA GLY A 116 8.30 -9.06 -22.42
C GLY A 116 9.02 -8.70 -21.14
N TRP A 117 10.28 -8.99 -21.16
CA TRP A 117 11.24 -8.85 -20.09
C TRP A 117 11.50 -7.38 -19.76
N GLY A 118 11.43 -7.06 -18.46
CA GLY A 118 11.83 -5.75 -17.98
C GLY A 118 10.94 -4.61 -18.45
N ASN A 119 9.77 -4.93 -18.95
CA ASN A 119 8.87 -3.93 -19.48
C ASN A 119 7.95 -3.43 -18.38
N LEU A 120 8.38 -2.35 -17.74
CA LEU A 120 7.61 -1.70 -16.69
C LEU A 120 7.04 -0.40 -17.19
N GLU A 121 5.79 -0.15 -16.85
CA GLU A 121 5.18 1.14 -17.09
C GLU A 121 5.24 1.94 -15.80
N THR A 122 5.85 3.12 -15.83
CA THR A 122 5.94 4.00 -14.67
C THR A 122 4.85 5.05 -14.74
N ILE A 123 4.05 5.13 -13.69
CA ILE A 123 2.99 6.13 -13.57
C ILE A 123 3.31 7.02 -12.37
N ASP A 124 3.40 8.32 -12.63
CA ASP A 124 3.56 9.30 -11.58
C ASP A 124 2.16 9.67 -11.07
N LEU A 125 1.92 9.39 -9.80
CA LEU A 125 0.63 9.61 -9.15
C LEU A 125 0.66 10.81 -8.21
N LYS A 126 1.79 11.46 -8.10
CA LYS A 126 1.90 12.65 -7.28
C LYS A 126 0.98 13.70 -7.86
N SER A 127 0.04 14.16 -7.05
CA SER A 127 -0.99 15.08 -7.50
C SER A 127 -0.39 16.41 -7.94
N TYR A 128 -1.02 16.97 -8.89
CA TYR A 128 -0.65 18.23 -9.51
C TYR A 128 -1.47 19.37 -8.93
#